data_7015a5e903b4be1f59e724a244a20108
#
_entry.id   7015a5e903b4be1f59e724a244a20108
#
_cell.length_a   1.000
_cell.length_b   1.000
_cell.length_c   1.000
_cell.angle_alpha   90.00
_cell.angle_beta   90.00
_cell.angle_gamma   90.00
#
_symmetry.space_group_name_H-M   'P 1'
#
loop_
_entity.id
_entity.type
_entity.pdbx_description
1 polymer ?
#
loop_
_entity_poly.entity_id
_entity_poly.type
_entity_poly.pdbx_seq_one_letter_code
_entity_poly.pdbx_strand_id
1 'polypeptide(L)'
;MAGPRRLNEPRPVAVRAAGDGTPRAVASVAVEAVREEWLVEDRWWTPRPLRRHYFELALADGRALTVFRDAGDGRWFRQRA
;
A
#
# COMPACT_ATOMS: atom_id res chain seq x y z
N MET A 1 -9.31 29.83 1.20
CA MET A 1 -9.75 28.48 1.47
C MET A 1 -8.79 27.50 0.84
N ALA A 2 -8.59 26.43 1.50
CA ALA A 2 -7.74 25.41 0.93
C ALA A 2 -8.40 24.82 -0.30
N GLY A 3 -7.64 24.52 -1.30
CA GLY A 3 -8.14 23.80 -2.45
C GLY A 3 -8.59 22.40 -2.05
N PRO A 4 -8.83 21.55 -3.03
CA PRO A 4 -9.25 20.18 -2.75
C PRO A 4 -8.26 19.51 -1.81
N ARG A 5 -8.79 18.82 -0.83
CA ARG A 5 -7.97 18.09 0.12
C ARG A 5 -7.48 16.81 -0.51
N ARG A 6 -6.24 16.50 -0.22
CA ARG A 6 -5.67 15.24 -0.69
C ARG A 6 -5.63 14.24 0.43
N LEU A 7 -6.81 13.98 0.96
CA LEU A 7 -6.92 13.11 2.12
C LEU A 7 -6.42 11.70 1.85
N ASN A 8 -6.50 11.29 0.59
CA ASN A 8 -6.11 9.93 0.20
C ASN A 8 -4.76 9.89 -0.50
N GLU A 9 -4.00 10.98 -0.41
CA GLU A 9 -2.70 11.00 -1.05
C GLU A 9 -1.80 9.94 -0.44
N PRO A 10 -1.22 9.04 -1.25
CA PRO A 10 -0.34 8.02 -0.72
C PRO A 10 0.93 8.62 -0.16
N ARG A 11 1.44 8.00 0.89
CA ARG A 11 2.70 8.41 1.50
C ARG A 11 3.66 7.24 1.51
N PRO A 12 4.93 7.46 1.19
CA PRO A 12 5.91 6.38 1.26
C PRO A 12 5.96 5.78 2.66
N VAL A 13 6.14 4.48 2.71
CA VAL A 13 6.23 3.79 4.00
C VAL A 13 7.22 2.63 3.87
N ALA A 14 7.93 2.36 4.94
CA ALA A 14 8.86 1.24 4.96
C ALA A 14 8.08 -0.03 5.23
N VAL A 15 8.19 -0.99 4.33
CA VAL A 15 7.55 -2.29 4.47
C VAL A 15 8.59 -3.36 4.32
N ARG A 16 8.63 -4.29 5.27
CA ARG A 16 9.41 -5.50 5.12
C ARG A 16 8.46 -6.60 4.65
N ALA A 17 8.79 -7.18 3.52
CA ALA A 17 7.94 -8.19 2.90
C ALA A 17 8.63 -9.56 2.90
N ALA A 18 7.80 -10.60 2.91
CA ALA A 18 8.28 -11.96 2.74
C ALA A 18 8.70 -12.17 1.29
N GLY A 19 9.33 -13.31 1.01
CA GLY A 19 9.79 -13.63 -0.33
C GLY A 19 8.66 -13.69 -1.37
N ASP A 20 7.44 -13.96 -0.93
CA ASP A 20 6.28 -13.98 -1.82
C ASP A 20 5.63 -12.59 -1.98
N GLY A 21 6.20 -11.57 -1.38
CA GLY A 21 5.68 -10.21 -1.48
C GLY A 21 4.70 -9.82 -0.41
N THR A 22 4.33 -10.72 0.49
CA THR A 22 3.36 -10.43 1.55
C THR A 22 4.00 -9.53 2.61
N PRO A 23 3.37 -8.41 2.98
CA PRO A 23 3.92 -7.55 4.04
C PRO A 23 4.02 -8.28 5.37
N ARG A 24 5.16 -8.14 6.03
CA ARG A 24 5.42 -8.75 7.34
C ARG A 24 5.55 -7.70 8.43
N ALA A 25 6.02 -6.50 8.08
CA ALA A 25 6.11 -5.41 9.03
C ALA A 25 5.97 -4.10 8.28
N VAL A 26 5.34 -3.11 8.90
CA VAL A 26 5.18 -1.78 8.36
C VAL A 26 5.72 -0.81 9.39
N ALA A 27 6.71 0.01 9.00
CA ALA A 27 7.36 0.96 9.88
C ALA A 27 7.75 0.30 11.21
N SER A 28 8.33 -0.89 11.12
CA SER A 28 8.82 -1.69 12.25
C SER A 28 7.71 -2.29 13.14
N VAL A 29 6.45 -2.15 12.75
CA VAL A 29 5.36 -2.81 13.47
C VAL A 29 4.96 -4.07 12.72
N ALA A 30 4.93 -5.19 13.43
CA ALA A 30 4.63 -6.47 12.82
C ALA A 30 3.21 -6.51 12.26
N VAL A 31 3.04 -7.16 11.13
CA VAL A 31 1.73 -7.42 10.54
C VAL A 31 1.17 -8.65 11.20
N GLU A 32 0.01 -8.51 11.85
CA GLU A 32 -0.65 -9.61 12.51
C GLU A 32 -1.47 -10.44 11.52
N ALA A 33 -2.12 -9.77 10.57
CA ALA A 33 -2.93 -10.45 9.58
C ALA A 33 -3.07 -9.60 8.33
N VAL A 34 -3.14 -10.26 7.18
CA VAL A 34 -3.54 -9.63 5.93
C VAL A 34 -5.04 -9.90 5.79
N ARG A 35 -5.83 -8.86 5.83
CA ARG A 35 -7.29 -8.98 5.81
C ARG A 35 -7.83 -9.07 4.41
N GLU A 36 -7.24 -8.30 3.51
CA GLU A 36 -7.62 -8.31 2.11
C GLU A 36 -6.42 -7.96 1.26
N GLU A 37 -6.41 -8.44 0.03
CA GLU A 37 -5.46 -7.98 -0.96
C GLU A 37 -6.14 -7.91 -2.31
N TRP A 38 -5.75 -6.94 -3.12
CA TRP A 38 -6.32 -6.80 -4.46
C TRP A 38 -5.35 -6.05 -5.35
N LEU A 39 -5.55 -6.22 -6.65
CA LEU A 39 -4.75 -5.54 -7.67
C LEU A 39 -5.56 -4.42 -8.29
N VAL A 40 -4.90 -3.30 -8.52
CA VAL A 40 -5.46 -2.20 -9.29
C VAL A 40 -4.60 -2.02 -10.51
N GLU A 41 -5.20 -2.10 -11.68
CA GLU A 41 -4.52 -1.83 -12.95
C GLU A 41 -5.32 -0.79 -13.68
N ASP A 42 -4.63 0.26 -14.12
CA ASP A 42 -5.26 1.37 -14.80
C ASP A 42 -4.30 1.91 -15.84
N ARG A 43 -4.83 2.69 -16.79
CA ARG A 43 -4.02 3.29 -17.85
C ARG A 43 -3.22 2.27 -18.62
N TRP A 44 -3.76 1.06 -18.77
CA TRP A 44 -3.07 -0.01 -19.47
C TRP A 44 -2.80 0.35 -20.95
N TRP A 45 -3.50 1.37 -21.45
CA TRP A 45 -3.34 1.84 -22.83
C TRP A 45 -2.23 2.89 -22.95
N THR A 46 -1.55 3.25 -21.89
CA THR A 46 -0.50 4.27 -21.90
C THR A 46 0.86 3.60 -21.75
N PRO A 47 1.96 4.33 -22.09
CA PRO A 47 3.31 3.80 -21.84
C PRO A 47 3.62 3.63 -20.35
N ARG A 48 2.82 4.22 -19.47
CA ARG A 48 3.02 4.11 -18.02
C ARG A 48 1.74 3.62 -17.36
N PRO A 49 1.44 2.35 -17.49
CA PRO A 49 0.25 1.84 -16.84
C PRO A 49 0.39 1.90 -15.32
N LEU A 50 -0.72 2.13 -14.65
CA LEU A 50 -0.76 2.10 -13.21
C LEU A 50 -1.00 0.67 -12.77
N ARG A 51 -0.11 0.13 -11.95
CA ARG A 51 -0.26 -1.23 -11.43
C ARG A 51 0.15 -1.20 -9.97
N ARG A 52 -0.82 -1.52 -9.10
CA ARG A 52 -0.61 -1.49 -7.65
C ARG A 52 -1.19 -2.73 -7.02
N HIS A 53 -0.43 -3.30 -6.11
CA HIS A 53 -0.91 -4.42 -5.32
C HIS A 53 -1.21 -3.91 -3.92
N TYR A 54 -2.48 -3.93 -3.56
CA TYR A 54 -2.96 -3.39 -2.28
C TYR A 54 -3.13 -4.48 -1.25
N PHE A 55 -2.88 -4.11 0.00
CA PHE A 55 -3.08 -4.99 1.15
C PHE A 55 -3.75 -4.21 2.26
N GLU A 56 -4.81 -4.77 2.81
CA GLU A 56 -5.41 -4.25 4.04
C GLU A 56 -4.88 -5.09 5.18
N LEU A 57 -4.23 -4.45 6.14
CA LEU A 57 -3.46 -5.11 7.16
C LEU A 57 -4.00 -4.82 8.54
N ALA A 58 -3.94 -5.82 9.41
CA ALA A 58 -4.08 -5.63 10.84
C ALA A 58 -2.69 -5.69 11.44
N LEU A 59 -2.27 -4.65 12.14
CA LEU A 59 -0.95 -4.58 12.74
C LEU A 59 -0.99 -5.05 14.18
N ALA A 60 0.16 -5.48 14.68
CA ALA A 60 0.27 -5.99 16.03
C ALA A 60 -0.07 -4.96 17.11
N ASP A 61 0.02 -3.66 16.77
CA ASP A 61 -0.33 -2.59 17.71
C ASP A 61 -1.82 -2.24 17.68
N GLY A 62 -2.63 -3.02 16.97
CA GLY A 62 -4.07 -2.81 16.91
C GLY A 62 -4.56 -1.93 15.79
N ARG A 63 -3.67 -1.31 15.04
CA ARG A 63 -4.09 -0.45 13.93
C ARG A 63 -4.44 -1.27 12.69
N ALA A 64 -5.36 -0.73 11.91
CA ALA A 64 -5.64 -1.23 10.57
C ALA A 64 -5.00 -0.25 9.57
N LEU A 65 -4.40 -0.78 8.53
CA LEU A 65 -3.65 0.06 7.61
C LEU A 65 -3.76 -0.53 6.20
N THR A 66 -3.95 0.34 5.22
CA THR A 66 -3.90 -0.05 3.82
C THR A 66 -2.56 0.40 3.24
N VAL A 67 -1.84 -0.54 2.66
CA VAL A 67 -0.59 -0.25 1.97
C VAL A 67 -0.68 -0.80 0.56
N PHE A 68 0.15 -0.27 -0.33
CA PHE A 68 0.27 -0.86 -1.65
C PHE A 68 1.71 -0.80 -2.13
N ARG A 69 2.03 -1.75 -2.98
CA ARG A 69 3.31 -1.78 -3.68
C ARG A 69 3.06 -1.37 -5.11
N ASP A 70 3.83 -0.38 -5.56
CA ASP A 70 3.78 0.04 -6.96
C ASP A 70 4.62 -0.92 -7.78
N ALA A 71 4.03 -1.55 -8.79
CA ALA A 71 4.74 -2.54 -9.58
C ALA A 71 5.80 -1.91 -10.49
N GLY A 72 5.66 -0.60 -10.77
CA GLY A 72 6.62 0.07 -11.65
C GLY A 72 7.99 0.25 -11.01
N ASP A 73 8.03 0.67 -9.75
CA ASP A 73 9.30 0.94 -9.07
C ASP A 73 9.51 0.07 -7.84
N GLY A 74 8.56 -0.78 -7.50
CA GLY A 74 8.68 -1.67 -6.36
C GLY A 74 8.56 -0.99 -5.01
N ARG A 75 8.17 0.26 -4.97
CA ARG A 75 8.10 1.01 -3.72
C ARG A 75 6.77 0.81 -3.03
N TRP A 76 6.80 0.97 -1.70
CA TRP A 76 5.62 0.80 -0.87
C TRP A 76 5.09 2.14 -0.40
N PHE A 77 3.78 2.24 -0.33
CA PHE A 77 3.07 3.44 0.12
C PHE A 77 1.94 3.06 1.04
N ARG A 78 1.62 3.93 1.98
CA ARG A 78 0.41 3.78 2.76
C ARG A 78 -0.67 4.65 2.15
N GLN A 79 -1.89 4.13 2.14
CA GLN A 79 -3.05 4.83 1.61
C GLN A 79 -3.96 5.18 2.78
N ARG A 80 -4.27 6.44 2.93
CA ARG A 80 -5.25 6.84 3.92
C ARG A 80 -6.64 6.79 3.34
N ALA A 81 -7.54 6.28 4.12
CA ALA A 81 -8.93 6.24 3.71
C ALA A 81 -9.58 7.60 3.85
#